data_7066dec1ecb566220dadb49092e06c27
#
_entry.id   7066dec1ecb566220dadb49092e06c27
#
_cell.length_a   1.000
_cell.length_b   1.000
_cell.length_c   1.000
_cell.angle_alpha   90.00
_cell.angle_beta   90.00
_cell.angle_gamma   90.00
#
_symmetry.space_group_name_H-M   'P 1'
#
loop_
_entity.id
_entity.type
_entity.pdbx_description
1 polymer ?
#
loop_
_entity_poly.entity_id
_entity_poly.type
_entity_poly.pdbx_seq_one_letter_code
_entity_poly.pdbx_strand_id
1 'polypeptide(L)'
;MIHSTDNSFCLGYRKDNNLKSDEFFIKRFDNDLCNNLINDFNKFISKENLQKINKLSVSIGPANFNASRLIVVLARTISQQINCPIDSFSSFEIMAKRIALKNNIFTNKKTFWIYKKLKRNGFIAGKYEIYHKEKDSSDLVIRETILPKGVKELESKEVTFEANYDDKEDLKELLNLANKNLLNSNLHPWKKVLPLYPISPIN
;
A
#
# COMPACT_ATOMS: atom_id res chain seq x y z
N MET A 1 -3.66 9.65 -0.31
CA MET A 1 -3.11 8.30 -0.02
C MET A 1 -2.84 8.16 1.46
N ILE A 2 -3.12 6.99 2.02
CA ILE A 2 -2.92 6.69 3.44
C ILE A 2 -2.17 5.36 3.53
N HIS A 3 -1.02 5.36 4.18
CA HIS A 3 -0.17 4.17 4.32
C HIS A 3 0.25 3.97 5.77
N SER A 4 0.21 2.74 6.26
CA SER A 4 0.73 2.38 7.57
C SER A 4 1.91 1.44 7.47
N THR A 5 2.85 1.64 8.35
CA THR A 5 3.97 0.74 8.62
C THR A 5 3.81 0.10 10.00
N ASP A 6 4.85 -0.55 10.51
CA ASP A 6 4.79 -1.17 11.83
C ASP A 6 4.66 -0.17 12.98
N ASN A 7 5.30 0.99 12.84
CA ASN A 7 5.44 1.96 13.93
C ASN A 7 4.92 3.37 13.57
N SER A 8 4.53 3.60 12.33
CA SER A 8 4.12 4.90 11.84
C SER A 8 3.00 4.81 10.83
N PHE A 9 2.42 5.95 10.51
CA PHE A 9 1.59 6.09 9.32
C PHE A 9 2.02 7.32 8.52
N CYS A 10 1.72 7.27 7.24
CA CYS A 10 2.09 8.32 6.31
C CYS A 10 0.87 8.77 5.53
N LEU A 11 0.75 10.06 5.36
CA LEU A 11 -0.24 10.70 4.51
C LEU A 11 0.45 11.32 3.33
N GLY A 12 -0.14 11.17 2.15
CA GLY A 12 0.32 11.86 0.95
C GLY A 12 -0.86 12.31 0.10
N TYR A 13 -0.72 13.43 -0.58
CA TYR A 13 -1.64 13.84 -1.63
C TYR A 13 -0.88 14.47 -2.78
N ARG A 14 -1.43 14.33 -3.97
CA ARG A 14 -0.97 15.00 -5.18
C ARG A 14 -2.00 16.02 -5.59
N LYS A 15 -1.55 17.23 -5.90
CA LYS A 15 -2.36 18.20 -6.63
C LYS A 15 -2.15 17.97 -8.12
N ASP A 16 -3.22 17.72 -8.82
CA ASP A 16 -3.22 17.65 -10.27
C ASP A 16 -3.35 19.09 -10.81
N ASN A 17 -2.21 19.73 -11.00
CA ASN A 17 -2.15 20.99 -11.70
C ASN A 17 -1.80 20.65 -13.14
N ASN A 18 -2.72 20.76 -14.07
CA ASN A 18 -2.65 20.42 -15.50
C ASN A 18 -1.39 20.89 -16.26
N LEU A 19 -0.37 21.38 -15.62
CA LEU A 19 0.84 21.95 -16.21
C LEU A 19 2.09 21.65 -15.37
N LYS A 20 2.83 20.62 -15.77
CA LYS A 20 4.29 20.46 -15.64
C LYS A 20 4.96 20.17 -14.29
N SER A 21 4.33 20.26 -13.14
CA SER A 21 4.92 19.76 -11.89
C SER A 21 3.83 19.23 -10.96
N ASP A 22 3.79 17.91 -10.79
CA ASP A 22 2.96 17.26 -9.76
C ASP A 22 3.51 17.67 -8.39
N GLU A 23 2.78 18.50 -7.65
CA GLU A 23 3.10 18.79 -6.26
C GLU A 23 2.68 17.59 -5.41
N PHE A 24 3.66 16.84 -4.93
CA PHE A 24 3.45 15.69 -4.07
C PHE A 24 3.84 16.01 -2.62
N PHE A 25 2.85 16.00 -1.75
CA PHE A 25 3.02 16.26 -0.32
C PHE A 25 2.99 14.95 0.46
N ILE A 26 4.00 14.75 1.31
CA ILE A 26 4.11 13.58 2.20
C ILE A 26 4.35 14.06 3.61
N LYS A 27 3.68 13.43 4.57
CA LYS A 27 3.96 13.59 5.99
C LYS A 27 3.91 12.25 6.71
N ARG A 28 4.96 11.98 7.47
CA ARG A 28 5.06 10.83 8.37
C ARG A 28 4.66 11.25 9.78
N PHE A 29 4.05 10.33 10.50
CA PHE A 29 3.62 10.49 11.88
C PHE A 29 4.06 9.25 12.68
N ASP A 30 4.93 9.46 13.67
CA ASP A 30 5.54 8.40 14.49
C ASP A 30 4.84 8.22 15.86
N ASN A 31 3.77 8.95 16.10
CA ASN A 31 3.10 9.00 17.39
C ASN A 31 1.96 7.97 17.52
N ASP A 32 1.45 7.83 18.73
CA ASP A 32 0.29 7.00 19.06
C ASP A 32 -0.88 7.26 18.08
N LEU A 33 -0.96 6.36 17.12
CA LEU A 33 -1.94 6.44 16.04
C LEU A 33 -3.37 6.46 16.59
N CYS A 34 -3.63 5.73 17.65
CA CYS A 34 -4.97 5.60 18.22
C CYS A 34 -5.51 6.94 18.71
N ASN A 35 -4.68 7.75 19.31
CA ASN A 35 -5.08 9.02 19.91
C ASN A 35 -4.96 10.22 18.97
N ASN A 36 -4.05 10.17 18.01
CA ASN A 36 -3.68 11.34 17.21
C ASN A 36 -4.11 11.30 15.75
N LEU A 37 -4.55 10.15 15.22
CA LEU A 37 -4.84 9.96 13.79
C LEU A 37 -5.72 11.06 13.19
N ILE A 38 -6.84 11.38 13.83
CA ILE A 38 -7.79 12.38 13.31
C ILE A 38 -7.19 13.79 13.38
N ASN A 39 -6.52 14.12 14.49
CA ASN A 39 -5.88 15.42 14.66
C ASN A 39 -4.76 15.63 13.62
N ASP A 40 -3.95 14.60 13.41
CA ASP A 40 -2.85 14.65 12.45
C ASP A 40 -3.35 14.70 11.01
N PHE A 41 -4.41 13.96 10.72
CA PHE A 41 -5.09 14.04 9.42
C PHE A 41 -5.63 15.47 9.16
N ASN A 42 -6.33 16.07 10.11
CA ASN A 42 -6.88 17.43 10.00
C ASN A 42 -5.79 18.51 9.87
N LYS A 43 -4.62 18.31 10.48
CA LYS A 43 -3.46 19.20 10.30
C LYS A 43 -2.80 19.03 8.93
N PHE A 44 -2.92 17.85 8.33
CA PHE A 44 -2.29 17.54 7.05
C PHE A 44 -3.10 18.05 5.86
N ILE A 45 -4.42 17.94 5.91
CA ILE A 45 -5.31 18.36 4.83
C ILE A 45 -6.39 19.31 5.34
N SER A 46 -6.53 20.45 4.69
CA SER A 46 -7.61 21.38 5.02
C SER A 46 -8.98 20.83 4.59
N LYS A 47 -10.06 21.28 5.26
CA LYS A 47 -11.43 20.89 4.92
C LYS A 47 -11.78 21.16 3.45
N GLU A 48 -11.30 22.28 2.89
CA GLU A 48 -11.51 22.64 1.49
C GLU A 48 -10.81 21.66 0.52
N ASN A 49 -9.56 21.27 0.85
CA ASN A 49 -8.82 20.32 0.03
C ASN A 49 -9.37 18.91 0.16
N LEU A 50 -9.92 18.56 1.34
CA LEU A 50 -10.59 17.28 1.55
C LEU A 50 -11.78 17.10 0.59
N GLN A 51 -12.57 18.14 0.40
CA GLN A 51 -13.72 18.10 -0.53
C GLN A 51 -13.32 18.01 -2.01
N LYS A 52 -12.09 18.37 -2.35
CA LYS A 52 -11.55 18.29 -3.71
C LYS A 52 -10.90 16.94 -4.04
N ILE A 53 -10.85 16.02 -3.09
CA ILE A 53 -10.31 14.68 -3.33
C ILE A 53 -11.21 13.94 -4.33
N ASN A 54 -10.66 13.56 -5.46
CA ASN A 54 -11.34 12.79 -6.49
C ASN A 54 -11.11 11.28 -6.35
N LYS A 55 -10.06 10.86 -5.62
CA LYS A 55 -9.75 9.45 -5.37
C LYS A 55 -8.93 9.28 -4.09
N LEU A 56 -9.21 8.22 -3.36
CA LEU A 56 -8.41 7.76 -2.22
C LEU A 56 -7.69 6.46 -2.56
N SER A 57 -6.55 6.24 -1.89
CA SER A 57 -5.84 4.97 -1.91
C SER A 57 -5.29 4.68 -0.53
N VAL A 58 -5.38 3.43 -0.09
CA VAL A 58 -4.99 3.03 1.24
C VAL A 58 -4.24 1.69 1.22
N SER A 59 -3.19 1.58 2.04
CA SER A 59 -2.59 0.28 2.32
C SER A 59 -3.45 -0.48 3.32
N ILE A 60 -3.68 -1.78 3.06
CA ILE A 60 -4.52 -2.62 3.91
C ILE A 60 -3.72 -3.54 4.85
N GLY A 61 -2.39 -3.43 4.85
CA GLY A 61 -1.46 -4.30 5.56
C GLY A 61 -0.79 -5.33 4.64
N PRO A 62 0.08 -6.21 5.14
CA PRO A 62 0.41 -6.37 6.56
C PRO A 62 1.22 -5.19 7.13
N ALA A 63 0.87 -4.79 8.34
CA ALA A 63 1.54 -3.79 9.18
C ALA A 63 1.15 -4.06 10.64
N ASN A 64 1.33 -3.09 11.53
CA ASN A 64 0.75 -3.18 12.86
C ASN A 64 -0.78 -3.37 12.76
N PHE A 65 -1.31 -4.33 13.51
CA PHE A 65 -2.73 -4.72 13.45
C PHE A 65 -3.69 -3.55 13.69
N ASN A 66 -3.46 -2.78 14.76
CA ASN A 66 -4.31 -1.63 15.08
C ASN A 66 -4.16 -0.52 14.05
N ALA A 67 -2.92 -0.26 13.60
CA ALA A 67 -2.65 0.76 12.60
C ALA A 67 -3.39 0.48 11.28
N SER A 68 -3.28 -0.75 10.75
CA SER A 68 -3.96 -1.14 9.52
C SER A 68 -5.49 -0.96 9.62
N ARG A 69 -6.09 -1.34 10.75
CA ARG A 69 -7.54 -1.15 10.97
C ARG A 69 -7.93 0.32 10.97
N LEU A 70 -7.21 1.13 11.73
CA LEU A 70 -7.54 2.55 11.90
C LEU A 70 -7.45 3.32 10.58
N ILE A 71 -6.38 3.13 9.81
CA ILE A 71 -6.23 3.83 8.53
C ILE A 71 -7.26 3.37 7.49
N VAL A 72 -7.62 2.08 7.48
CA VAL A 72 -8.67 1.58 6.58
C VAL A 72 -10.04 2.14 6.97
N VAL A 73 -10.35 2.18 8.27
CA VAL A 73 -11.61 2.80 8.75
C VAL A 73 -11.64 4.28 8.37
N LEU A 74 -10.56 5.03 8.62
CA LEU A 74 -10.45 6.44 8.23
C LEU A 74 -10.69 6.62 6.73
N ALA A 75 -9.97 5.87 5.89
CA ALA A 75 -10.08 5.97 4.44
C ALA A 75 -11.50 5.66 3.94
N ARG A 76 -12.15 4.63 4.48
CA ARG A 76 -13.54 4.27 4.16
C ARG A 76 -14.52 5.37 4.57
N THR A 77 -14.36 5.91 5.76
CA THR A 77 -15.21 6.99 6.27
C THR A 77 -15.11 8.23 5.38
N ILE A 78 -13.88 8.63 5.02
CA ILE A 78 -13.67 9.76 4.10
C ILE A 78 -14.29 9.46 2.74
N SER A 79 -13.99 8.31 2.14
CA SER A 79 -14.56 7.91 0.84
C SER A 79 -16.08 7.96 0.84
N GLN A 80 -16.72 7.50 1.91
CA GLN A 80 -18.16 7.54 2.09
C GLN A 80 -18.69 8.97 2.20
N GLN A 81 -18.03 9.81 3.01
CA GLN A 81 -18.49 11.18 3.30
C GLN A 81 -18.39 12.11 2.09
N ILE A 82 -17.34 12.00 1.30
CA ILE A 82 -17.14 12.84 0.11
C ILE A 82 -17.51 12.13 -1.19
N ASN A 83 -18.06 10.92 -1.09
CA ASN A 83 -18.49 10.09 -2.24
C ASN A 83 -17.39 9.92 -3.31
N CYS A 84 -16.15 9.67 -2.89
CA CYS A 84 -15.05 9.43 -3.80
C CYS A 84 -14.65 7.94 -3.86
N PRO A 85 -14.19 7.43 -5.01
CA PRO A 85 -13.69 6.06 -5.13
C PRO A 85 -12.46 5.83 -4.27
N ILE A 86 -12.27 4.59 -3.82
CA ILE A 86 -11.14 4.20 -3.00
C ILE A 86 -10.50 2.91 -3.53
N ASP A 87 -9.17 2.91 -3.67
CA ASP A 87 -8.39 1.73 -3.95
C ASP A 87 -7.67 1.24 -2.69
N SER A 88 -7.41 -0.08 -2.67
CA SER A 88 -6.66 -0.71 -1.59
C SER A 88 -5.61 -1.65 -2.14
N PHE A 89 -4.42 -1.63 -1.54
CA PHE A 89 -3.27 -2.44 -1.93
C PHE A 89 -2.63 -3.06 -0.70
N SER A 90 -2.07 -4.26 -0.84
CA SER A 90 -1.28 -4.82 0.26
C SER A 90 0.00 -4.00 0.46
N SER A 91 0.49 -3.89 1.69
CA SER A 91 1.76 -3.19 1.96
C SER A 91 2.92 -3.88 1.26
N PHE A 92 2.86 -5.18 1.04
CA PHE A 92 3.88 -5.92 0.32
C PHE A 92 3.82 -5.66 -1.19
N GLU A 93 2.63 -5.51 -1.78
CA GLU A 93 2.46 -5.11 -3.18
C GLU A 93 3.07 -3.72 -3.44
N ILE A 94 2.84 -2.78 -2.53
CA ILE A 94 3.37 -1.42 -2.62
C ILE A 94 4.91 -1.43 -2.66
N MET A 95 5.58 -2.26 -1.84
CA MET A 95 7.04 -2.32 -1.80
C MET A 95 7.65 -3.28 -2.85
N ALA A 96 6.85 -4.11 -3.52
CA ALA A 96 7.34 -5.18 -4.39
C ALA A 96 8.19 -4.66 -5.56
N LYS A 97 7.78 -3.56 -6.20
CA LYS A 97 8.54 -2.94 -7.29
C LYS A 97 9.91 -2.44 -6.82
N ARG A 98 9.96 -1.74 -5.70
CA ARG A 98 11.20 -1.24 -5.11
C ARG A 98 12.16 -2.38 -4.73
N ILE A 99 11.63 -3.46 -4.15
CA ILE A 99 12.41 -4.66 -3.81
C ILE A 99 12.98 -5.32 -5.06
N ALA A 100 12.18 -5.50 -6.10
CA ALA A 100 12.62 -6.09 -7.38
C ALA A 100 13.72 -5.25 -8.03
N LEU A 101 13.56 -3.93 -8.09
CA LEU A 101 14.56 -2.99 -8.63
C LEU A 101 15.87 -3.05 -7.85
N LYS A 102 15.81 -2.99 -6.52
CA LYS A 102 17.00 -3.03 -5.65
C LYS A 102 17.80 -4.32 -5.79
N ASN A 103 17.14 -5.42 -6.07
CA ASN A 103 17.76 -6.75 -6.19
C ASN A 103 17.98 -7.20 -7.63
N ASN A 104 17.86 -6.31 -8.61
CA ASN A 104 18.08 -6.57 -10.03
C ASN A 104 17.26 -7.75 -10.57
N ILE A 105 16.00 -7.87 -10.13
CA ILE A 105 15.10 -8.93 -10.61
C ILE A 105 14.25 -8.35 -11.73
N PHE A 106 14.64 -8.62 -12.99
CA PHE A 106 13.96 -8.04 -14.15
C PHE A 106 13.43 -9.09 -15.13
N THR A 107 13.64 -10.39 -14.86
CA THR A 107 13.23 -11.45 -15.77
C THR A 107 11.70 -11.59 -15.78
N ASN A 108 11.10 -11.44 -16.95
CA ASN A 108 9.66 -11.63 -17.13
C ASN A 108 9.21 -13.01 -16.64
N LYS A 109 8.03 -13.09 -16.01
CA LYS A 109 7.48 -14.27 -15.35
C LYS A 109 8.29 -14.83 -14.19
N LYS A 110 9.37 -14.15 -13.75
CA LYS A 110 10.07 -14.53 -12.53
C LYS A 110 9.22 -14.21 -11.32
N THR A 111 9.12 -15.17 -10.42
CA THR A 111 8.39 -15.02 -9.15
C THR A 111 9.35 -14.84 -7.99
N PHE A 112 8.88 -14.13 -6.96
CA PHE A 112 9.60 -13.94 -5.70
C PHE A 112 8.61 -13.77 -4.57
N TRP A 113 9.06 -14.03 -3.34
CA TRP A 113 8.29 -13.82 -2.14
C TRP A 113 8.78 -12.60 -1.38
N ILE A 114 7.84 -11.86 -0.81
CA ILE A 114 8.12 -10.88 0.23
C ILE A 114 7.59 -11.45 1.54
N TYR A 115 8.42 -11.47 2.56
CA TYR A 115 8.06 -12.01 3.87
C TYR A 115 8.39 -11.08 5.01
N LYS A 116 7.70 -11.27 6.13
CA LYS A 116 7.99 -10.67 7.41
C LYS A 116 7.96 -11.76 8.48
N LYS A 117 9.03 -11.81 9.27
CA LYS A 117 9.11 -12.76 10.39
C LYS A 117 8.16 -12.36 11.52
N LEU A 118 7.47 -13.33 12.08
CA LEU A 118 6.61 -13.14 13.24
C LEU A 118 7.40 -13.25 14.54
N LYS A 119 6.96 -12.55 15.59
CA LYS A 119 7.54 -12.68 16.94
C LYS A 119 7.36 -14.08 17.51
N ARG A 120 6.27 -14.76 17.17
CA ARG A 120 6.03 -16.19 17.40
C ARG A 120 6.38 -16.94 16.12
N ASN A 121 6.42 -18.26 16.14
CA ASN A 121 6.85 -19.07 15.00
C ASN A 121 6.09 -18.75 13.70
N GLY A 122 6.84 -18.71 12.58
CA GLY A 122 6.30 -18.52 11.24
C GLY A 122 6.54 -17.13 10.65
N PHE A 123 5.92 -16.93 9.51
CA PHE A 123 6.08 -15.74 8.69
C PHE A 123 4.73 -15.26 8.16
N ILE A 124 4.65 -13.99 7.80
CA ILE A 124 3.67 -13.49 6.85
C ILE A 124 4.38 -13.43 5.51
N ALA A 125 3.83 -14.02 4.46
CA ALA A 125 4.45 -14.01 3.15
C ALA A 125 3.41 -13.83 2.03
N GLY A 126 3.79 -13.06 1.00
CA GLY A 126 3.05 -12.84 -0.23
C GLY A 126 3.92 -13.13 -1.45
N LYS A 127 3.34 -13.59 -2.54
CA LYS A 127 4.05 -13.95 -3.79
C LYS A 127 3.76 -12.94 -4.88
N TYR A 128 4.80 -12.57 -5.59
CA TYR A 128 4.79 -11.55 -6.63
C TYR A 128 5.42 -12.08 -7.91
N GLU A 129 4.88 -11.66 -9.04
CA GLU A 129 5.37 -12.02 -10.36
C GLU A 129 5.73 -10.76 -11.14
N ILE A 130 6.86 -10.80 -11.83
CA ILE A 130 7.28 -9.77 -12.76
C ILE A 130 6.54 -9.96 -14.08
N TYR A 131 5.85 -8.92 -14.50
CA TYR A 131 5.10 -8.89 -15.74
C TYR A 131 5.53 -7.69 -16.58
N HIS A 132 6.00 -7.94 -17.78
CA HIS A 132 6.29 -6.89 -18.76
C HIS A 132 5.11 -6.78 -19.73
N LYS A 133 4.53 -5.59 -19.83
CA LYS A 133 3.40 -5.34 -20.71
C LYS A 133 3.77 -5.42 -22.19
N GLU A 134 4.99 -5.01 -22.54
CA GLU A 134 5.56 -5.01 -23.90
C GLU A 134 7.06 -5.32 -23.85
N LYS A 135 7.61 -5.85 -24.95
CA LYS A 135 9.03 -6.25 -25.04
C LYS A 135 10.01 -5.09 -24.79
N ASP A 136 9.59 -3.85 -25.02
CA ASP A 136 10.43 -2.64 -24.93
C ASP A 136 10.05 -1.70 -23.78
N SER A 137 9.10 -2.06 -22.92
CA SER A 137 8.74 -1.18 -21.82
C SER A 137 9.76 -1.30 -20.68
N SER A 138 10.52 -0.24 -20.46
CA SER A 138 11.38 -0.05 -19.29
C SER A 138 10.59 -0.04 -17.97
N ASP A 139 9.26 -0.11 -18.03
CA ASP A 139 8.39 -0.01 -16.87
C ASP A 139 8.09 -1.39 -16.30
N LEU A 140 8.79 -1.71 -15.22
CA LEU A 140 8.60 -2.94 -14.46
C LEU A 140 7.19 -2.94 -13.84
N VAL A 141 6.37 -3.90 -14.25
CA VAL A 141 5.05 -4.16 -13.67
C VAL A 141 5.13 -5.39 -12.79
N ILE A 142 4.70 -5.26 -11.55
CA ILE A 142 4.59 -6.36 -10.60
C ILE A 142 3.13 -6.72 -10.42
N ARG A 143 2.83 -8.01 -10.37
CA ARG A 143 1.51 -8.55 -10.06
C ARG A 143 1.58 -9.34 -8.76
N GLU A 144 0.69 -9.03 -7.82
CA GLU A 144 0.47 -9.86 -6.65
C GLU A 144 -0.26 -11.15 -7.07
N THR A 145 0.36 -12.30 -6.89
CA THR A 145 -0.20 -13.61 -7.24
C THR A 145 -0.74 -14.34 -6.02
N ILE A 146 -0.16 -14.08 -4.86
CA ILE A 146 -0.65 -14.58 -3.57
C ILE A 146 -0.63 -13.42 -2.58
N LEU A 147 -1.80 -13.07 -2.06
CA LEU A 147 -1.96 -12.10 -0.99
C LEU A 147 -1.14 -12.50 0.25
N PRO A 148 -0.56 -11.54 1.00
CA PRO A 148 0.14 -11.85 2.24
C PRO A 148 -0.72 -12.65 3.21
N LYS A 149 -0.21 -13.82 3.60
CA LYS A 149 -0.85 -14.75 4.54
C LYS A 149 0.15 -15.36 5.50
N GLY A 150 -0.33 -15.89 6.60
CA GLY A 150 0.50 -16.64 7.55
C GLY A 150 0.98 -17.95 6.96
N VAL A 151 2.29 -18.23 7.07
CA VAL A 151 2.93 -19.49 6.67
C VAL A 151 3.88 -19.95 7.76
N LYS A 152 4.01 -21.27 7.95
CA LYS A 152 4.94 -21.84 8.94
C LYS A 152 6.39 -21.76 8.45
N GLU A 153 6.59 -22.05 7.17
CA GLU A 153 7.90 -22.09 6.51
C GLU A 153 7.82 -21.39 5.17
N LEU A 154 8.95 -20.84 4.72
CA LEU A 154 9.09 -20.27 3.38
C LEU A 154 9.56 -21.36 2.41
N GLU A 155 9.08 -21.33 1.18
CA GLU A 155 9.53 -22.27 0.14
C GLU A 155 11.03 -22.06 -0.15
N SER A 156 11.84 -23.05 0.19
CA SER A 156 13.31 -22.97 0.12
C SER A 156 13.88 -22.84 -1.30
N LYS A 157 13.10 -23.11 -2.34
CA LYS A 157 13.53 -23.08 -3.74
C LYS A 157 13.25 -21.76 -4.44
N GLU A 158 12.49 -20.87 -3.86
CA GLU A 158 12.14 -19.58 -4.48
C GLU A 158 12.91 -18.42 -3.84
N VAL A 159 13.08 -17.37 -4.63
CA VAL A 159 13.74 -16.14 -4.15
C VAL A 159 12.86 -15.44 -3.15
N THR A 160 13.40 -15.13 -1.98
CA THR A 160 12.66 -14.50 -0.87
C THR A 160 13.35 -13.22 -0.41
N PHE A 161 12.56 -12.20 -0.09
CA PHE A 161 13.04 -10.92 0.44
C PHE A 161 12.28 -10.54 1.70
N GLU A 162 12.99 -10.02 2.67
CA GLU A 162 12.35 -9.47 3.86
C GLU A 162 11.67 -8.13 3.54
N ALA A 163 10.47 -7.97 4.09
CA ALA A 163 9.70 -6.73 3.94
C ALA A 163 10.45 -5.56 4.58
N ASN A 164 10.60 -4.49 3.83
CA ASN A 164 11.28 -3.29 4.26
C ASN A 164 10.44 -2.07 3.86
N TYR A 165 9.95 -1.32 4.84
CA TYR A 165 9.14 -0.14 4.61
C TYR A 165 10.02 1.08 4.29
N ASP A 166 9.62 1.82 3.25
CA ASP A 166 10.16 3.12 2.90
C ASP A 166 8.98 4.07 2.64
N ASP A 167 8.68 4.89 3.64
CA ASP A 167 7.47 5.71 3.66
C ASP A 167 7.30 6.57 2.42
N LYS A 168 8.39 7.15 1.91
CA LYS A 168 8.37 8.05 0.76
C LYS A 168 8.17 7.28 -0.55
N GLU A 169 8.97 6.24 -0.75
CA GLU A 169 8.90 5.46 -1.98
C GLU A 169 7.63 4.60 -2.03
N ASP A 170 7.20 4.08 -0.88
CA ASP A 170 5.97 3.31 -0.77
C ASP A 170 4.72 4.18 -1.05
N LEU A 171 4.68 5.44 -0.58
CA LEU A 171 3.59 6.37 -0.94
C LEU A 171 3.59 6.76 -2.43
N LYS A 172 4.76 6.93 -3.03
CA LYS A 172 4.86 7.17 -4.48
C LYS A 172 4.34 5.98 -5.28
N GLU A 173 4.71 4.76 -4.88
CA GLU A 173 4.22 3.57 -5.58
C GLU A 173 2.73 3.36 -5.34
N LEU A 174 2.21 3.65 -4.16
CA LEU A 174 0.77 3.64 -3.90
C LEU A 174 0.01 4.61 -4.85
N LEU A 175 0.59 5.79 -5.12
CA LEU A 175 0.06 6.72 -6.13
C LEU A 175 0.10 6.12 -7.53
N ASN A 176 1.21 5.49 -7.92
CA ASN A 176 1.37 4.89 -9.24
C ASN A 176 0.35 3.76 -9.47
N LEU A 177 0.16 2.89 -8.48
CA LEU A 177 -0.82 1.82 -8.51
C LEU A 177 -2.25 2.37 -8.63
N ALA A 178 -2.57 3.42 -7.86
CA ALA A 178 -3.86 4.08 -7.92
C ALA A 178 -4.15 4.70 -9.30
N ASN A 179 -3.14 5.33 -9.92
CA ASN A 179 -3.29 5.91 -11.27
C ASN A 179 -3.52 4.82 -12.32
N LYS A 180 -2.83 3.68 -12.23
CA LYS A 180 -3.06 2.54 -13.13
C LYS A 180 -4.50 2.02 -13.04
N ASN A 181 -5.06 1.97 -11.84
CA ASN A 181 -6.45 1.55 -11.64
C ASN A 181 -7.47 2.56 -12.19
N LEU A 182 -7.17 3.85 -12.15
CA LEU A 182 -8.02 4.87 -12.81
C LEU A 182 -8.13 4.63 -14.31
N LEU A 183 -7.01 4.37 -14.96
CA LEU A 183 -6.97 4.09 -16.41
C LEU A 183 -7.73 2.82 -16.78
N ASN A 184 -7.83 1.86 -15.88
CA ASN A 184 -8.53 0.59 -16.09
C ASN A 184 -10.01 0.64 -15.65
N SER A 185 -10.53 1.81 -15.25
CA SER A 185 -11.91 1.99 -14.75
C SER A 185 -12.31 1.07 -13.58
N ASN A 186 -11.32 0.54 -12.85
CA ASN A 186 -11.53 -0.32 -11.69
C ASN A 186 -11.79 0.54 -10.44
N LEU A 187 -12.99 1.13 -10.38
CA LEU A 187 -13.42 1.88 -9.20
C LEU A 187 -14.06 0.92 -8.20
N HIS A 188 -13.48 0.79 -7.03
CA HIS A 188 -14.02 -0.07 -5.99
C HIS A 188 -14.90 0.71 -5.01
N PRO A 189 -16.09 0.20 -4.66
CA PRO A 189 -16.89 0.78 -3.61
C PRO A 189 -16.17 0.62 -2.27
N TRP A 190 -16.23 1.64 -1.41
CA TRP A 190 -15.60 1.65 -0.09
C TRP A 190 -15.95 0.41 0.78
N LYS A 191 -17.12 -0.21 0.56
CA LYS A 191 -17.57 -1.42 1.27
C LYS A 191 -16.65 -2.62 1.08
N LYS A 192 -15.94 -2.70 -0.04
CA LYS A 192 -15.02 -3.83 -0.36
C LYS A 192 -13.63 -3.65 0.22
N VAL A 193 -13.28 -2.46 0.69
CA VAL A 193 -11.96 -2.18 1.28
C VAL A 193 -11.95 -2.65 2.73
N LEU A 194 -11.23 -3.71 3.01
CA LEU A 194 -11.11 -4.33 4.32
C LEU A 194 -9.63 -4.45 4.72
N PRO A 195 -9.29 -4.33 6.01
CA PRO A 195 -7.94 -4.61 6.47
C PRO A 195 -7.57 -6.06 6.18
N LEU A 196 -6.32 -6.27 5.76
CA LEU A 196 -5.78 -7.60 5.56
C LEU A 196 -5.33 -8.20 6.90
N TYR A 197 -5.86 -9.35 7.24
CA TYR A 197 -5.50 -10.11 8.42
C TYR A 197 -4.77 -11.40 8.03
N PRO A 198 -3.44 -11.36 7.85
CA PRO A 198 -2.66 -12.52 7.42
C PRO A 198 -2.68 -13.67 8.43
N ILE A 199 -2.98 -13.35 9.69
CA ILE A 199 -3.06 -14.30 10.81
C ILE A 199 -4.35 -14.00 11.56
N SER A 200 -5.07 -15.06 11.97
CA SER A 200 -6.20 -14.89 12.87
C SER A 200 -5.74 -14.27 14.20
N PRO A 201 -6.41 -13.24 14.69
CA PRO A 201 -6.12 -12.68 16.01
C PRO A 201 -6.55 -13.61 17.15
N ILE A 202 -7.32 -14.65 16.82
CA ILE A 202 -7.87 -15.63 17.76
C ILE A 202 -7.32 -17.00 17.38
N ASN A 203 -6.46 -17.53 18.21
CA ASN A 203 -6.13 -18.95 18.31
C ASN A 203 -6.67 -19.45 19.62
#